data_adbbfbf91e4e52a37cf975efb8c207eb
#
_entry.id   adbbfbf91e4e52a37cf975efb8c207eb
#
_cell.length_a   1.000
_cell.length_b   1.000
_cell.length_c   1.000
_cell.angle_alpha   90.00
_cell.angle_beta   90.00
_cell.angle_gamma   90.00
#
_symmetry.space_group_name_H-M   'P 1'
#
loop_
_entity.id
_entity.type
_entity.pdbx_description
1 polymer ?
#
loop_
_entity_poly.entity_id
_entity_poly.type
_entity_poly.pdbx_seq_one_letter_code
_entity_poly.pdbx_strand_id
1 'polypeptide(L)'
;RRQRQMCIRDRPDKIVWIDGSEEQLEALRAEACSTGEMIKLNEEKLPGCYLHRSAVNDVARVEGRTFICTRKEEDAGPTNNWMDPKEAYEKLGKLFDGAMKGRTMYVIPYCMSVVGSPFAKYGIELTDSIYVVLNMAIMTRMGAEVVPYLDENFIKGLHARANLDPEERYIVQFPEDNVIMSINSGYGGNVLQGKKCFALRIASNLGRQEGWLAEHMLILGIQNPQ
;
A
#
# COMPACT_ATOMS: atom_id res chain seq x y z
N ARG A 1 0.60 -15.49 11.26
CA ARG A 1 1.56 -16.44 10.63
C ARG A 1 2.10 -15.91 9.29
N ARG A 2 1.27 -15.43 8.34
CA ARG A 2 1.72 -14.94 7.02
C ARG A 2 2.64 -13.70 7.12
N GLN A 3 2.37 -12.73 7.98
CA GLN A 3 3.24 -11.56 8.17
C GLN A 3 4.64 -11.95 8.66
N ARG A 4 4.72 -12.90 9.60
CA ARG A 4 6.01 -13.43 10.05
C ARG A 4 6.79 -14.11 8.92
N GLN A 5 6.09 -14.77 8.00
CA GLN A 5 6.70 -15.35 6.79
C GLN A 5 7.20 -14.28 5.83
N MET A 6 6.48 -13.17 5.67
CA MET A 6 6.92 -12.02 4.85
C MET A 6 8.20 -11.40 5.41
N CYS A 7 8.25 -11.11 6.71
CA CYS A 7 9.47 -10.58 7.35
C CYS A 7 10.67 -11.52 7.20
N ILE A 8 10.47 -12.84 7.28
CA ILE A 8 11.55 -13.83 7.09
C ILE A 8 12.03 -13.84 5.63
N ARG A 9 11.14 -13.72 4.66
CA ARG A 9 11.48 -13.73 3.24
C ARG A 9 12.18 -12.43 2.83
N ASP A 10 11.64 -11.29 3.20
CA ASP A 10 12.11 -9.97 2.73
C ASP A 10 13.41 -9.54 3.45
N ARG A 11 13.74 -10.17 4.57
CA ARG A 11 15.00 -10.05 5.35
C ARG A 11 15.40 -8.61 5.72
N PRO A 12 14.52 -7.82 6.35
CA PRO A 12 14.91 -6.51 6.84
C PRO A 12 15.91 -6.64 7.99
N ASP A 13 16.82 -5.68 8.11
CA ASP A 13 17.76 -5.61 9.22
C ASP A 13 17.09 -5.15 10.53
N LYS A 14 16.02 -4.36 10.39
CA LYS A 14 15.25 -3.82 11.51
C LYS A 14 13.76 -3.80 11.18
N ILE A 15 12.92 -4.01 12.19
CA ILE A 15 11.46 -3.86 12.09
C ILE A 15 11.04 -2.77 13.06
N VAL A 16 10.29 -1.79 12.55
CA VAL A 16 9.76 -0.66 13.33
C VAL A 16 8.23 -0.66 13.20
N TRP A 17 7.56 -0.75 14.35
CA TRP A 17 6.12 -0.58 14.44
C TRP A 17 5.78 0.90 14.51
N ILE A 18 4.85 1.32 13.67
CA ILE A 18 4.37 2.70 13.66
C ILE A 18 3.20 2.79 14.64
N ASP A 19 3.42 3.56 15.70
CA ASP A 19 2.40 3.80 16.75
C ASP A 19 1.50 5.01 16.45
N GLY A 20 1.90 5.86 15.48
CA GLY A 20 1.16 7.03 15.04
C GLY A 20 1.38 8.28 15.92
N SER A 21 2.30 8.22 16.89
CA SER A 21 2.63 9.38 17.72
C SER A 21 3.33 10.47 16.90
N GLU A 22 3.06 11.73 17.24
CA GLU A 22 3.75 12.85 16.57
C GLU A 22 5.26 12.83 16.84
N GLU A 23 5.68 12.37 18.01
CA GLU A 23 7.09 12.20 18.33
C GLU A 23 7.80 11.24 17.38
N GLN A 24 7.18 10.08 17.09
CA GLN A 24 7.71 9.11 16.13
C GLN A 24 7.74 9.69 14.71
N LEU A 25 6.68 10.39 14.30
CA LEU A 25 6.58 11.00 12.98
C LEU A 25 7.61 12.12 12.79
N GLU A 26 7.86 12.97 13.80
CA GLU A 26 8.89 14.00 13.73
C GLU A 26 10.30 13.37 13.64
N ALA A 27 10.56 12.30 14.37
CA ALA A 27 11.83 11.59 14.26
C ALA A 27 12.04 11.02 12.84
N LEU A 28 10.98 10.49 12.21
CA LEU A 28 11.02 9.99 10.83
C LEU A 28 11.19 11.12 9.81
N ARG A 29 10.55 12.28 10.00
CA ARG A 29 10.78 13.48 9.16
C ARG A 29 12.22 13.95 9.23
N ALA A 30 12.80 13.99 10.45
CA ALA A 30 14.19 14.35 10.64
C ALA A 30 15.14 13.35 9.97
N GLU A 31 14.87 12.04 10.10
CA GLU A 31 15.62 10.98 9.43
C GLU A 31 15.54 11.12 7.91
N ALA A 32 14.35 11.29 7.34
CA ALA A 32 14.15 11.48 5.92
C ALA A 32 14.88 12.71 5.36
N CYS A 33 14.95 13.80 6.13
CA CYS A 33 15.73 14.99 5.76
C CYS A 33 17.23 14.72 5.83
N SER A 34 17.70 14.01 6.84
CA SER A 34 19.14 13.72 7.02
C SER A 34 19.69 12.80 5.92
N THR A 35 18.88 11.88 5.42
CA THR A 35 19.22 10.98 4.32
C THR A 35 19.03 11.59 2.93
N GLY A 36 18.42 12.77 2.84
CA GLY A 36 18.09 13.42 1.58
C GLY A 36 16.85 12.84 0.86
N GLU A 37 16.13 11.93 1.48
CA GLU A 37 14.87 11.39 0.94
C GLU A 37 13.80 12.47 0.87
N MET A 38 13.81 13.42 1.81
CA MET A 38 12.96 14.59 1.82
C MET A 38 13.77 15.87 2.02
N ILE A 39 13.25 16.97 1.53
CA ILE A 39 13.82 18.31 1.69
C ILE A 39 12.80 19.15 2.43
N LYS A 40 13.15 19.66 3.60
CA LYS A 40 12.30 20.61 4.32
C LYS A 40 12.26 21.92 3.56
N LEU A 41 11.05 22.45 3.32
CA LEU A 41 10.86 23.69 2.61
C LEU A 41 11.00 24.91 3.54
N ASN A 42 10.94 26.10 2.96
CA ASN A 42 11.05 27.35 3.71
C ASN A 42 9.89 27.48 4.71
N GLU A 43 10.19 27.49 6.00
CA GLU A 43 9.21 27.50 7.09
C GLU A 43 8.39 28.82 7.17
N GLU A 44 8.94 29.93 6.67
CA GLU A 44 8.21 31.21 6.67
C GLU A 44 7.13 31.25 5.57
N LYS A 45 7.41 30.60 4.43
CA LYS A 45 6.50 30.59 3.28
C LYS A 45 5.61 29.37 3.22
N LEU A 46 6.12 28.22 3.64
CA LEU A 46 5.48 26.91 3.54
C LEU A 46 5.73 26.11 4.84
N PRO A 47 5.15 26.55 5.96
CA PRO A 47 5.38 25.93 7.26
C PRO A 47 4.97 24.45 7.25
N GLY A 48 5.81 23.58 7.80
CA GLY A 48 5.57 22.16 7.89
C GLY A 48 5.57 21.39 6.56
N CYS A 49 6.05 22.01 5.47
CA CYS A 49 6.05 21.39 4.14
C CYS A 49 7.40 20.76 3.81
N TYR A 50 7.31 19.62 3.14
CA TYR A 50 8.47 18.83 2.69
C TYR A 50 8.34 18.50 1.21
N LEU A 51 9.45 18.47 0.49
CA LEU A 51 9.54 18.04 -0.90
C LEU A 51 10.18 16.65 -0.95
N HIS A 52 9.52 15.70 -1.59
CA HIS A 52 10.09 14.42 -2.00
C HIS A 52 10.16 14.33 -3.52
N ARG A 53 11.22 13.76 -4.05
CA ARG A 53 11.39 13.51 -5.48
C ARG A 53 11.68 12.04 -5.71
N SER A 54 10.86 11.41 -6.53
CA SER A 54 11.13 10.06 -7.04
C SER A 54 12.10 10.11 -8.23
N ALA A 55 12.66 8.95 -8.61
CA ALA A 55 13.47 8.84 -9.81
C ALA A 55 12.66 9.18 -11.06
N VAL A 56 13.34 9.73 -12.10
CA VAL A 56 12.68 10.15 -13.35
C VAL A 56 11.94 9.00 -14.05
N ASN A 57 12.44 7.78 -13.90
CA ASN A 57 11.85 6.56 -14.47
C ASN A 57 10.84 5.88 -13.53
N ASP A 58 10.57 6.45 -12.36
CA ASP A 58 9.58 5.94 -11.42
C ASP A 58 8.24 6.63 -11.65
N VAL A 59 7.46 6.05 -12.57
CA VAL A 59 6.22 6.63 -13.05
C VAL A 59 5.01 6.20 -12.22
N ALA A 60 3.95 7.03 -12.26
CA ALA A 60 2.69 6.79 -11.53
C ALA A 60 1.95 5.52 -11.97
N ARG A 61 2.14 5.09 -13.20
CA ARG A 61 1.45 3.95 -13.81
C ARG A 61 2.42 3.02 -14.49
N VAL A 62 2.29 1.75 -14.22
CA VAL A 62 2.98 0.66 -14.91
C VAL A 62 1.91 -0.26 -15.47
N GLU A 63 1.21 0.18 -16.52
CA GLU A 63 0.01 -0.50 -17.04
C GLU A 63 0.31 -1.95 -17.42
N GLY A 64 1.38 -2.20 -18.17
CA GLY A 64 1.77 -3.55 -18.58
C GLY A 64 2.24 -4.48 -17.47
N ARG A 65 2.48 -3.97 -16.25
CA ARG A 65 2.92 -4.75 -15.07
C ARG A 65 2.03 -4.53 -13.85
N THR A 66 0.81 -4.04 -14.07
CA THR A 66 -0.23 -3.95 -13.06
C THR A 66 -1.26 -5.03 -13.32
N PHE A 67 -1.45 -5.93 -12.36
CA PHE A 67 -2.30 -7.11 -12.50
C PHE A 67 -3.36 -7.17 -11.41
N ILE A 68 -4.53 -7.70 -11.81
CA ILE A 68 -5.58 -8.13 -10.89
C ILE A 68 -5.61 -9.67 -10.95
N CYS A 69 -5.26 -10.31 -9.84
CA CYS A 69 -5.11 -11.77 -9.75
C CYS A 69 -6.30 -12.39 -9.03
N THR A 70 -7.44 -12.41 -9.73
CA THR A 70 -8.65 -13.11 -9.32
C THR A 70 -8.55 -14.60 -9.66
N ARG A 71 -9.32 -15.45 -8.95
CA ARG A 71 -9.36 -16.90 -9.21
C ARG A 71 -9.86 -17.23 -10.61
N LYS A 72 -10.74 -16.39 -11.16
CA LYS A 72 -11.22 -16.47 -12.53
C LYS A 72 -10.83 -15.21 -13.27
N GLU A 73 -10.34 -15.36 -14.49
CA GLU A 73 -9.92 -14.24 -15.33
C GLU A 73 -11.04 -13.23 -15.58
N GLU A 74 -12.27 -13.71 -15.81
CA GLU A 74 -13.46 -12.88 -16.03
C GLU A 74 -13.77 -11.90 -14.89
N ASP A 75 -13.38 -12.26 -13.66
CA ASP A 75 -13.58 -11.44 -12.47
C ASP A 75 -12.56 -10.28 -12.36
N ALA A 76 -11.47 -10.31 -13.11
CA ALA A 76 -10.53 -9.20 -13.15
C ALA A 76 -11.10 -7.94 -13.82
N GLY A 77 -12.11 -8.12 -14.66
CA GLY A 77 -12.75 -7.07 -15.44
C GLY A 77 -12.11 -6.86 -16.80
N PRO A 78 -12.82 -6.18 -17.72
CA PRO A 78 -12.47 -6.16 -19.16
C PRO A 78 -11.25 -5.32 -19.51
N THR A 79 -10.80 -4.44 -18.62
CA THR A 79 -9.72 -3.47 -18.89
C THR A 79 -8.46 -3.69 -18.04
N ASN A 80 -8.46 -4.72 -17.21
CA ASN A 80 -7.33 -5.03 -16.35
C ASN A 80 -6.52 -6.19 -16.92
N ASN A 81 -5.19 -6.16 -16.72
CA ASN A 81 -4.38 -7.34 -16.96
C ASN A 81 -4.65 -8.37 -15.86
N TRP A 82 -4.79 -9.60 -16.26
CA TRP A 82 -4.96 -10.73 -15.35
C TRP A 82 -3.69 -11.60 -15.33
N MET A 83 -3.44 -12.21 -14.19
CA MET A 83 -2.44 -13.26 -14.00
C MET A 83 -3.00 -14.26 -13.00
N ASP A 84 -2.73 -15.54 -13.22
CA ASP A 84 -3.11 -16.59 -12.25
C ASP A 84 -2.53 -16.27 -10.87
N PRO A 85 -3.33 -16.32 -9.79
CA PRO A 85 -2.86 -15.93 -8.44
C PRO A 85 -1.65 -16.75 -7.98
N LYS A 86 -1.57 -18.04 -8.32
CA LYS A 86 -0.46 -18.89 -7.92
C LYS A 86 0.82 -18.50 -8.64
N GLU A 87 0.74 -18.25 -9.94
CA GLU A 87 1.86 -17.75 -10.74
C GLU A 87 2.35 -16.40 -10.22
N ALA A 88 1.41 -15.48 -9.93
CA ALA A 88 1.72 -14.17 -9.38
C ALA A 88 2.43 -14.27 -8.01
N TYR A 89 1.96 -15.11 -7.10
CA TYR A 89 2.63 -15.31 -5.81
C TYR A 89 4.02 -15.92 -5.94
N GLU A 90 4.21 -16.88 -6.86
CA GLU A 90 5.52 -17.46 -7.12
C GLU A 90 6.51 -16.44 -7.70
N LYS A 91 6.07 -15.64 -8.67
CA LYS A 91 6.88 -14.59 -9.28
C LYS A 91 7.26 -13.51 -8.28
N LEU A 92 6.27 -12.97 -7.58
CA LEU A 92 6.52 -11.95 -6.56
C LEU A 92 7.34 -12.50 -5.39
N GLY A 93 7.11 -13.74 -5.00
CA GLY A 93 7.89 -14.40 -3.96
C GLY A 93 9.40 -14.39 -4.22
N LYS A 94 9.80 -14.58 -5.48
CA LYS A 94 11.21 -14.49 -5.90
C LYS A 94 11.74 -13.06 -5.85
N LEU A 95 10.95 -12.09 -6.30
CA LEU A 95 11.34 -10.67 -6.31
C LEU A 95 11.46 -10.08 -4.90
N PHE A 96 10.59 -10.51 -3.99
CA PHE A 96 10.62 -10.05 -2.61
C PHE A 96 11.67 -10.77 -1.73
N ASP A 97 12.26 -11.88 -2.19
CA ASP A 97 13.29 -12.58 -1.40
C ASP A 97 14.52 -11.70 -1.18
N GLY A 98 14.69 -11.24 0.06
CA GLY A 98 15.77 -10.35 0.44
C GLY A 98 15.60 -8.90 -0.04
N ALA A 99 14.43 -8.49 -0.52
CA ALA A 99 14.19 -7.15 -1.07
C ALA A 99 14.43 -6.01 -0.06
N MET A 100 14.34 -6.30 1.24
CA MET A 100 14.56 -5.31 2.31
C MET A 100 15.90 -5.47 3.03
N LYS A 101 16.84 -6.23 2.49
CA LYS A 101 18.17 -6.42 3.06
C LYS A 101 18.90 -5.09 3.20
N GLY A 102 19.53 -4.82 4.34
CA GLY A 102 20.16 -3.54 4.64
C GLY A 102 19.19 -2.41 4.95
N ARG A 103 17.89 -2.69 5.13
CA ARG A 103 16.85 -1.68 5.30
C ARG A 103 15.98 -1.95 6.52
N THR A 104 15.25 -0.91 6.93
CA THR A 104 14.21 -1.00 7.96
C THR A 104 12.87 -1.31 7.31
N MET A 105 12.16 -2.31 7.84
CA MET A 105 10.75 -2.54 7.53
C MET A 105 9.88 -1.78 8.52
N TYR A 106 9.02 -0.93 8.02
CA TYR A 106 7.98 -0.26 8.80
C TYR A 106 6.69 -1.05 8.75
N VAL A 107 6.07 -1.27 9.89
CA VAL A 107 4.78 -1.95 10.02
C VAL A 107 3.75 -0.91 10.41
N ILE A 108 2.80 -0.63 9.52
CA ILE A 108 1.85 0.48 9.63
C ILE A 108 0.44 -0.06 9.75
N PRO A 109 -0.14 -0.19 10.96
CA PRO A 109 -1.57 -0.39 11.11
C PRO A 109 -2.31 0.89 10.69
N TYR A 110 -3.33 0.77 9.83
CA TYR A 110 -4.07 1.94 9.34
C TYR A 110 -5.56 1.68 9.16
N CYS A 111 -6.32 2.77 9.18
CA CYS A 111 -7.75 2.80 8.92
C CYS A 111 -8.06 3.83 7.82
N MET A 112 -8.87 3.44 6.84
CA MET A 112 -9.30 4.29 5.71
C MET A 112 -10.63 5.01 5.98
N SER A 113 -10.96 5.25 7.22
CA SER A 113 -12.13 6.03 7.64
C SER A 113 -11.92 6.48 9.07
N VAL A 114 -12.98 6.94 9.73
CA VAL A 114 -12.95 7.17 11.17
C VAL A 114 -12.85 5.82 11.89
N VAL A 115 -11.90 5.71 12.81
CA VAL A 115 -11.71 4.48 13.60
C VAL A 115 -12.99 4.17 14.37
N GLY A 116 -13.41 2.90 14.34
CA GLY A 116 -14.67 2.44 14.95
C GLY A 116 -15.93 2.67 14.11
N SER A 117 -15.83 3.32 12.95
CA SER A 117 -16.98 3.44 12.03
C SER A 117 -17.37 2.08 11.44
N PRO A 118 -18.68 1.80 11.25
CA PRO A 118 -19.13 0.56 10.60
C PRO A 118 -18.70 0.47 9.11
N PHE A 119 -18.31 1.60 8.51
CA PHE A 119 -17.80 1.64 7.14
C PHE A 119 -16.27 1.63 7.07
N ALA A 120 -15.59 1.58 8.22
CA ALA A 120 -14.14 1.59 8.26
C ALA A 120 -13.53 0.34 7.62
N LYS A 121 -12.41 0.53 6.92
CA LYS A 121 -11.56 -0.55 6.41
C LYS A 121 -10.21 -0.46 7.08
N TYR A 122 -9.79 -1.55 7.64
CA TYR A 122 -8.55 -1.65 8.41
C TYR A 122 -7.51 -2.46 7.64
N GLY A 123 -6.26 -2.08 7.79
CA GLY A 123 -5.18 -2.78 7.12
C GLY A 123 -3.84 -2.65 7.84
N ILE A 124 -2.88 -3.40 7.33
CA ILE A 124 -1.47 -3.27 7.69
C ILE A 124 -0.69 -3.10 6.40
N GLU A 125 0.10 -2.03 6.33
CA GLU A 125 1.08 -1.81 5.28
C GLU A 125 2.47 -2.19 5.80
N LEU A 126 3.20 -3.00 5.04
CA LEU A 126 4.63 -3.28 5.25
C LEU A 126 5.42 -2.55 4.18
N THR A 127 6.40 -1.73 4.57
CA THR A 127 7.19 -0.95 3.62
C THR A 127 8.61 -0.70 4.13
N ASP A 128 9.54 -0.50 3.21
CA ASP A 128 10.90 -0.04 3.50
C ASP A 128 11.10 1.46 3.22
N SER A 129 10.02 2.23 3.12
CA SER A 129 10.05 3.66 2.75
C SER A 129 9.47 4.55 3.86
N ILE A 130 10.29 5.46 4.38
CA ILE A 130 9.83 6.52 5.31
C ILE A 130 8.80 7.42 4.62
N TYR A 131 8.98 7.71 3.34
CA TYR A 131 8.04 8.50 2.56
C TYR A 131 6.62 7.91 2.60
N VAL A 132 6.49 6.59 2.50
CA VAL A 132 5.19 5.91 2.61
C VAL A 132 4.58 6.11 4.00
N VAL A 133 5.38 5.94 5.07
CA VAL A 133 4.91 6.15 6.45
C VAL A 133 4.34 7.56 6.62
N LEU A 134 5.09 8.59 6.22
CA LEU A 134 4.69 9.99 6.37
C LEU A 134 3.47 10.36 5.54
N ASN A 135 3.33 9.78 4.33
CA ASN A 135 2.13 9.99 3.51
C ASN A 135 0.90 9.29 4.09
N MET A 136 1.05 8.09 4.64
CA MET A 136 -0.05 7.39 5.29
C MET A 136 -0.54 8.13 6.53
N ALA A 137 0.33 8.81 7.26
CA ALA A 137 -0.04 9.69 8.38
C ALA A 137 -0.99 10.82 7.95
N ILE A 138 -0.79 11.36 6.74
CA ILE A 138 -1.65 12.42 6.18
C ILE A 138 -2.97 11.87 5.64
N MET A 139 -2.94 10.68 5.03
CA MET A 139 -4.03 10.17 4.21
C MET A 139 -4.93 9.16 4.93
N THR A 140 -4.50 8.63 6.07
CA THR A 140 -5.23 7.61 6.85
C THR A 140 -5.21 7.95 8.33
N ARG A 141 -5.93 7.18 9.15
CA ARG A 141 -5.72 7.12 10.59
C ARG A 141 -4.83 5.91 10.83
N MET A 142 -3.70 6.11 11.47
CA MET A 142 -2.74 5.03 11.62
C MET A 142 -2.15 4.96 13.02
N GLY A 143 -1.69 3.80 13.38
CA GLY A 143 -0.97 3.58 14.60
C GLY A 143 -1.64 2.60 15.56
N ALA A 144 -1.26 2.70 16.83
CA ALA A 144 -1.68 1.75 17.86
C ALA A 144 -3.19 1.69 18.08
N GLU A 145 -3.90 2.79 17.85
CA GLU A 145 -5.37 2.86 18.00
C GLU A 145 -6.12 1.96 17.02
N VAL A 146 -5.50 1.61 15.88
CA VAL A 146 -6.10 0.77 14.85
C VAL A 146 -6.04 -0.72 15.22
N VAL A 147 -5.03 -1.12 15.97
CA VAL A 147 -4.73 -2.54 16.25
C VAL A 147 -5.90 -3.33 16.81
N PRO A 148 -6.70 -2.79 17.76
CA PRO A 148 -7.86 -3.52 18.32
C PRO A 148 -8.96 -3.87 17.30
N TYR A 149 -8.97 -3.20 16.15
CA TYR A 149 -10.00 -3.37 15.12
C TYR A 149 -9.55 -4.28 13.97
N LEU A 150 -8.32 -4.78 14.00
CA LEU A 150 -7.81 -5.69 12.98
C LEU A 150 -8.44 -7.08 13.18
N ASP A 151 -9.20 -7.53 12.21
CA ASP A 151 -9.80 -8.87 12.13
C ASP A 151 -9.03 -9.77 11.15
N GLU A 152 -9.59 -10.93 10.80
CA GLU A 152 -8.97 -11.85 9.85
C GLU A 152 -8.98 -11.33 8.39
N ASN A 153 -9.89 -10.39 8.09
CA ASN A 153 -10.13 -9.85 6.76
C ASN A 153 -9.44 -8.52 6.51
N PHE A 154 -8.52 -8.10 7.37
CA PHE A 154 -7.80 -6.85 7.17
C PHE A 154 -7.04 -6.80 5.84
N ILE A 155 -6.85 -5.60 5.30
CA ILE A 155 -6.12 -5.37 4.06
C ILE A 155 -4.61 -5.55 4.32
N LYS A 156 -3.96 -6.33 3.48
CA LYS A 156 -2.53 -6.67 3.59
C LYS A 156 -1.79 -5.98 2.47
N GLY A 157 -1.12 -4.87 2.78
CA GLY A 157 -0.23 -4.17 1.88
C GLY A 157 1.22 -4.61 2.06
N LEU A 158 1.92 -4.87 0.98
CA LEU A 158 3.35 -5.10 0.97
C LEU A 158 4.01 -4.28 -0.13
N HIS A 159 4.86 -3.37 0.27
CA HIS A 159 5.65 -2.53 -0.61
C HIS A 159 7.14 -2.68 -0.31
N ALA A 160 7.96 -2.85 -1.34
CA ALA A 160 9.41 -2.78 -1.24
C ALA A 160 9.97 -1.92 -2.39
N ARG A 161 10.82 -0.95 -2.04
CA ARG A 161 11.57 -0.17 -3.03
C ARG A 161 12.57 -1.03 -3.78
N ALA A 162 13.11 -2.03 -3.10
CA ALA A 162 14.15 -2.92 -3.63
C ALA A 162 15.25 -2.11 -4.35
N ASN A 163 15.54 -2.44 -5.61
CA ASN A 163 16.54 -1.74 -6.43
C ASN A 163 15.93 -0.64 -7.33
N LEU A 164 14.63 -0.39 -7.24
CA LEU A 164 13.89 0.51 -8.12
C LEU A 164 14.02 0.14 -9.62
N ASP A 165 14.19 -1.15 -9.90
CA ASP A 165 14.34 -1.64 -11.27
C ASP A 165 13.02 -1.48 -12.05
N PRO A 166 12.99 -0.66 -13.11
CA PRO A 166 11.78 -0.43 -13.88
C PRO A 166 11.33 -1.68 -14.66
N GLU A 167 12.21 -2.62 -14.97
CA GLU A 167 11.87 -3.84 -15.70
C GLU A 167 11.25 -4.91 -14.77
N GLU A 168 11.54 -4.86 -13.47
CA GLU A 168 10.99 -5.72 -12.44
C GLU A 168 10.01 -5.01 -11.52
N ARG A 169 9.45 -3.89 -11.95
CA ARG A 169 8.42 -3.14 -11.23
C ARG A 169 7.06 -3.76 -11.46
N TYR A 170 6.42 -4.20 -10.38
CA TYR A 170 5.09 -4.81 -10.41
C TYR A 170 4.16 -4.20 -9.36
N ILE A 171 2.88 -4.08 -9.73
CA ILE A 171 1.78 -3.76 -8.83
C ILE A 171 0.72 -4.84 -9.01
N VAL A 172 0.49 -5.65 -8.00
CA VAL A 172 -0.37 -6.83 -8.09
C VAL A 172 -1.38 -6.82 -6.95
N GLN A 173 -2.62 -7.09 -7.29
CA GLN A 173 -3.73 -7.12 -6.36
C GLN A 173 -4.40 -8.49 -6.39
N PHE A 174 -4.68 -9.02 -5.21
CA PHE A 174 -5.37 -10.28 -4.99
C PHE A 174 -6.68 -9.99 -4.26
N PRO A 175 -7.80 -9.70 -4.99
CA PRO A 175 -9.03 -9.22 -4.39
C PRO A 175 -9.59 -10.15 -3.33
N GLU A 176 -9.68 -11.46 -3.60
CA GLU A 176 -10.26 -12.42 -2.68
C GLU A 176 -9.41 -12.67 -1.41
N ASP A 177 -8.12 -12.30 -1.46
CA ASP A 177 -7.21 -12.42 -0.31
C ASP A 177 -7.04 -11.10 0.46
N ASN A 178 -7.60 -9.98 -0.04
CA ASN A 178 -7.34 -8.61 0.43
C ASN A 178 -5.84 -8.30 0.49
N VAL A 179 -5.08 -8.73 -0.52
CA VAL A 179 -3.63 -8.53 -0.58
C VAL A 179 -3.26 -7.61 -1.74
N ILE A 180 -2.35 -6.69 -1.49
CA ILE A 180 -1.76 -5.82 -2.49
C ILE A 180 -0.25 -5.86 -2.34
N MET A 181 0.45 -6.07 -3.44
CA MET A 181 1.90 -6.13 -3.47
C MET A 181 2.46 -5.16 -4.51
N SER A 182 3.44 -4.36 -4.13
CA SER A 182 4.17 -3.45 -5.02
C SER A 182 5.67 -3.59 -4.79
N ILE A 183 6.42 -3.74 -5.85
CA ILE A 183 7.88 -3.86 -5.78
C ILE A 183 8.56 -2.97 -6.83
N ASN A 184 9.76 -2.51 -6.50
CA ASN A 184 10.60 -1.65 -7.33
C ASN A 184 9.99 -0.28 -7.67
N SER A 185 9.07 0.23 -6.83
CA SER A 185 8.49 1.57 -6.97
C SER A 185 8.74 2.41 -5.72
N GLY A 186 9.16 3.65 -5.91
CA GLY A 186 9.20 4.70 -4.88
C GLY A 186 8.12 5.76 -5.07
N TYR A 187 7.33 5.68 -6.15
CA TYR A 187 6.29 6.65 -6.44
C TYR A 187 5.10 6.54 -5.47
N GLY A 188 4.80 7.63 -4.77
CA GLY A 188 3.80 7.65 -3.69
C GLY A 188 2.40 7.18 -4.08
N GLY A 189 1.99 7.36 -5.33
CA GLY A 189 0.71 6.86 -5.83
C GLY A 189 0.61 5.34 -5.89
N ASN A 190 1.71 4.66 -6.13
CA ASN A 190 1.78 3.20 -6.19
C ASN A 190 2.01 2.58 -4.82
N VAL A 191 2.67 3.30 -3.92
CA VAL A 191 3.00 2.81 -2.58
C VAL A 191 1.88 3.04 -1.56
N LEU A 192 0.93 3.94 -1.85
CA LEU A 192 -0.27 4.17 -1.04
C LEU A 192 -1.37 3.16 -1.39
N GLN A 193 -1.08 1.91 -1.17
CA GLN A 193 -1.85 0.75 -1.63
C GLN A 193 -3.24 0.70 -1.01
N GLY A 194 -3.36 1.00 0.28
CA GLY A 194 -4.63 0.96 0.99
C GLY A 194 -5.68 1.89 0.38
N LYS A 195 -5.26 3.09 -0.03
CA LYS A 195 -6.18 4.06 -0.63
C LYS A 195 -6.46 3.75 -2.10
N LYS A 196 -5.43 3.74 -2.93
CA LYS A 196 -5.64 3.66 -4.38
C LYS A 196 -5.97 2.26 -4.86
N CYS A 197 -5.17 1.29 -4.50
CA CYS A 197 -5.37 -0.06 -5.02
C CYS A 197 -6.59 -0.72 -4.39
N PHE A 198 -6.80 -0.57 -3.08
CA PHE A 198 -7.98 -1.14 -2.46
C PHE A 198 -9.26 -0.43 -2.91
N ALA A 199 -9.36 0.88 -2.73
CA ALA A 199 -10.60 1.62 -3.02
C ALA A 199 -10.95 1.63 -4.51
N LEU A 200 -9.95 1.77 -5.40
CA LEU A 200 -10.23 1.89 -6.84
C LEU A 200 -10.32 0.54 -7.57
N ARG A 201 -9.76 -0.51 -7.03
CA ARG A 201 -9.68 -1.79 -7.74
C ARG A 201 -10.28 -2.95 -6.97
N ILE A 202 -9.78 -3.25 -5.78
CA ILE A 202 -10.28 -4.39 -5.01
C ILE A 202 -11.74 -4.17 -4.61
N ALA A 203 -12.06 -3.05 -3.98
CA ALA A 203 -13.42 -2.76 -3.53
C ALA A 203 -14.39 -2.65 -4.72
N SER A 204 -13.96 -2.05 -5.83
CA SER A 204 -14.78 -1.98 -7.05
C SER A 204 -15.01 -3.35 -7.68
N ASN A 205 -14.00 -4.20 -7.68
CA ASN A 205 -14.10 -5.56 -8.21
C ASN A 205 -15.06 -6.42 -7.37
N LEU A 206 -14.92 -6.39 -6.05
CA LEU A 206 -15.82 -7.09 -5.12
C LEU A 206 -17.23 -6.53 -5.18
N GLY A 207 -17.37 -5.20 -5.19
CA GLY A 207 -18.67 -4.53 -5.29
C GLY A 207 -19.44 -4.89 -6.55
N ARG A 208 -18.76 -5.02 -7.69
CA ARG A 208 -19.38 -5.46 -8.95
C ARG A 208 -19.99 -6.85 -8.82
N GLN A 209 -19.34 -7.77 -8.13
CA GLN A 209 -19.87 -9.13 -7.91
C GLN A 209 -21.14 -9.12 -7.05
N GLU A 210 -21.31 -8.10 -6.21
CA GLU A 210 -22.50 -7.86 -5.39
C GLU A 210 -23.56 -6.98 -6.09
N GLY A 211 -23.34 -6.59 -7.36
CA GLY A 211 -24.25 -5.75 -8.13
C GLY A 211 -24.10 -4.24 -7.91
N TRP A 212 -23.02 -3.79 -7.25
CA TRP A 212 -22.73 -2.38 -7.08
C TRP A 212 -22.08 -1.78 -8.33
N LEU A 213 -22.37 -0.52 -8.59
CA LEU A 213 -21.71 0.25 -9.64
C LEU A 213 -20.52 1.02 -9.04
N ALA A 214 -19.36 0.88 -9.65
CA ALA A 214 -18.16 1.59 -9.26
C ALA A 214 -17.76 2.59 -10.35
N GLU A 215 -17.43 3.80 -9.92
CA GLU A 215 -16.94 4.89 -10.74
C GLU A 215 -15.79 5.58 -9.98
N HIS A 216 -14.96 6.33 -10.65
CA HIS A 216 -13.72 6.92 -10.13
C HIS A 216 -13.77 7.34 -8.65
N MET A 217 -13.22 6.52 -7.75
CA MET A 217 -13.22 6.68 -6.29
C MET A 217 -14.61 6.66 -5.62
N LEU A 218 -15.64 6.22 -6.33
CA LEU A 218 -17.00 6.14 -5.85
C LEU A 218 -17.58 4.75 -6.13
N ILE A 219 -18.28 4.19 -5.15
CA ILE A 219 -19.08 2.98 -5.31
C ILE A 219 -20.53 3.36 -5.01
N LEU A 220 -21.40 3.18 -6.01
CA LEU A 220 -22.82 3.49 -5.93
C LEU A 220 -23.63 2.21 -5.84
N GLY A 221 -24.55 2.18 -4.90
CA GLY A 221 -25.63 1.20 -4.83
C GLY A 221 -26.98 1.87 -4.95
N ILE A 222 -27.84 1.30 -5.76
CA ILE A 222 -29.22 1.74 -5.89
C ILE A 222 -30.09 0.61 -5.34
N GLN A 223 -30.79 0.87 -4.26
CA GLN A 223 -31.77 -0.06 -3.70
C GLN A 223 -33.17 0.40 -4.08
N ASN A 224 -33.93 -0.49 -4.74
CA ASN A 224 -35.34 -0.24 -4.99
C ASN A 224 -36.13 -0.38 -3.69
N PRO A 225 -37.04 0.52 -3.36
CA PRO A 225 -37.78 0.51 -2.10
C PRO A 225 -38.93 -0.54 -2.06
N GLN A 226 -38.78 -1.69 -2.67
CA GLN A 226 -39.71 -2.83 -2.53
C GLN A 226 -39.37 -3.71 -1.36
#